data_7aa1a5e894e4ecde61e9c386a81ab36c
#
_entry.id   7aa1a5e894e4ecde61e9c386a81ab36c
#
_cell.length_a   1.000
_cell.length_b   1.000
_cell.length_c   1.000
_cell.angle_alpha   90.00
_cell.angle_beta   90.00
_cell.angle_gamma   90.00
#
_symmetry.space_group_name_H-M   'P 1'
#
loop_
_entity.id
_entity.type
_entity.pdbx_description
1 polymer ?
#
loop_
_entity_poly.entity_id
_entity_poly.type
_entity_poly.pdbx_seq_one_letter_code
_entity_poly.pdbx_strand_id
1 'polypeptide(L)'
;MEDTKNVGYVLLHIVVLFTVALIVVRLMGNRTVGQLSPFDFVIMVGIGDIIITASMDKGQTVLHGIEGLVTLLVLQQLISYLSLKSTTLRKWVEGTPVTLVQDGKILRENFAKTHFNYDDLRQELHKQGMDMADLPKIRLARLESCGVFSIIKKPEFETLTREELEIYLQSMHTNPLSPIGKQWVKIEKCMSEIHYLAESLKKRESLAQVNQDSGINYNKDLQ
;
A
#
# COMPACT_ATOMS: atom_id res chain seq x y z
N MET A 1 -41.59 38.36 -13.84
CA MET A 1 -40.69 38.32 -15.02
C MET A 1 -39.24 38.76 -14.69
N GLU A 2 -39.04 39.60 -13.68
CA GLU A 2 -37.72 40.04 -13.18
C GLU A 2 -37.05 38.95 -12.31
N ASP A 3 -37.83 38.24 -11.50
CA ASP A 3 -37.33 37.13 -10.63
C ASP A 3 -36.79 35.96 -11.43
N THR A 4 -37.42 35.59 -12.54
CA THR A 4 -36.95 34.46 -13.39
C THR A 4 -35.63 34.78 -14.11
N LYS A 5 -35.39 36.06 -14.47
CA LYS A 5 -34.08 36.49 -15.02
C LYS A 5 -32.97 36.45 -13.96
N ASN A 6 -33.31 36.86 -12.73
CA ASN A 6 -32.36 36.79 -11.59
C ASN A 6 -31.96 35.33 -11.27
N VAL A 7 -32.90 34.39 -11.26
CA VAL A 7 -32.61 32.96 -11.04
C VAL A 7 -31.70 32.38 -12.13
N GLY A 8 -31.98 32.70 -13.41
CA GLY A 8 -31.15 32.26 -14.53
C GLY A 8 -29.73 32.80 -14.46
N TYR A 9 -29.57 34.06 -14.06
CA TYR A 9 -28.26 34.68 -13.87
C TYR A 9 -27.44 34.01 -12.76
N VAL A 10 -28.01 33.81 -11.57
CA VAL A 10 -27.36 33.11 -10.45
C VAL A 10 -26.98 31.70 -10.83
N LEU A 11 -27.87 30.95 -11.50
CA LEU A 11 -27.61 29.61 -11.92
C LEU A 11 -26.46 29.51 -12.91
N LEU A 12 -26.38 30.41 -13.88
CA LEU A 12 -25.27 30.48 -14.83
C LEU A 12 -23.94 30.79 -14.12
N HIS A 13 -23.92 31.72 -13.15
CA HIS A 13 -22.74 32.04 -12.37
C HIS A 13 -22.25 30.86 -11.57
N ILE A 14 -23.15 30.13 -10.88
CA ILE A 14 -22.80 28.93 -10.14
C ILE A 14 -22.18 27.87 -11.07
N VAL A 15 -22.78 27.59 -12.23
CA VAL A 15 -22.27 26.57 -13.16
C VAL A 15 -20.89 26.95 -13.68
N VAL A 16 -20.66 28.19 -14.05
CA VAL A 16 -19.36 28.67 -14.55
C VAL A 16 -18.30 28.58 -13.44
N LEU A 17 -18.57 29.13 -12.25
CA LEU A 17 -17.63 29.15 -11.14
C LEU A 17 -17.36 27.73 -10.63
N PHE A 18 -18.37 26.85 -10.58
CA PHE A 18 -18.19 25.46 -10.21
C PHE A 18 -17.29 24.72 -11.20
N THR A 19 -17.47 24.97 -12.51
CA THR A 19 -16.61 24.38 -13.55
C THR A 19 -15.15 24.84 -13.38
N VAL A 20 -14.93 26.13 -13.15
CA VAL A 20 -13.59 26.69 -12.89
C VAL A 20 -13.01 26.08 -11.60
N ALA A 21 -13.81 25.97 -10.54
CA ALA A 21 -13.37 25.38 -9.28
C ALA A 21 -12.97 23.91 -9.44
N LEU A 22 -13.67 23.11 -10.26
CA LEU A 22 -13.25 21.74 -10.56
C LEU A 22 -11.88 21.69 -11.24
N ILE A 23 -11.60 22.62 -12.15
CA ILE A 23 -10.27 22.73 -12.79
C ILE A 23 -9.23 23.09 -11.74
N VAL A 24 -9.51 24.08 -10.88
CA VAL A 24 -8.63 24.53 -9.80
C VAL A 24 -8.31 23.37 -8.86
N VAL A 25 -9.31 22.64 -8.36
CA VAL A 25 -9.12 21.48 -7.48
C VAL A 25 -8.30 20.39 -8.18
N ARG A 26 -8.51 20.18 -9.48
CA ARG A 26 -7.71 19.21 -10.25
C ARG A 26 -6.24 19.63 -10.36
N LEU A 27 -5.96 20.91 -10.50
CA LEU A 27 -4.60 21.46 -10.55
C LEU A 27 -3.90 21.47 -9.17
N MET A 28 -4.67 21.49 -8.08
CA MET A 28 -4.13 21.40 -6.71
C MET A 28 -3.52 20.03 -6.36
N GLY A 29 -3.85 18.98 -7.11
CA GLY A 29 -3.26 17.64 -6.97
C GLY A 29 -4.26 16.54 -6.67
N ASN A 30 -3.76 15.29 -6.61
CA ASN A 30 -4.59 14.10 -6.49
C ASN A 30 -4.78 13.62 -5.03
N ARG A 31 -4.84 14.53 -4.06
CA ARG A 31 -5.09 14.15 -2.66
C ARG A 31 -6.54 13.70 -2.51
N THR A 32 -6.75 12.52 -1.93
CA THR A 32 -8.09 12.04 -1.60
C THR A 32 -8.64 12.78 -0.39
N VAL A 33 -9.96 12.88 -0.27
CA VAL A 33 -10.64 13.58 0.85
C VAL A 33 -10.15 13.06 2.22
N GLY A 34 -9.84 11.76 2.33
CA GLY A 34 -9.31 11.15 3.55
C GLY A 34 -7.82 11.45 3.84
N GLN A 35 -7.13 12.14 2.94
CA GLN A 35 -5.70 12.49 3.07
C GLN A 35 -5.46 14.01 3.05
N LEU A 36 -6.52 14.80 3.18
CA LEU A 36 -6.41 16.25 3.22
C LEU A 36 -5.75 16.69 4.53
N SER A 37 -4.74 17.56 4.40
CA SER A 37 -4.20 18.26 5.56
C SER A 37 -5.22 19.29 6.08
N PRO A 38 -5.08 19.77 7.33
CA PRO A 38 -5.91 20.86 7.86
C PRO A 38 -5.89 22.09 6.94
N PHE A 39 -4.76 22.38 6.33
CA PHE A 39 -4.61 23.47 5.37
C PHE A 39 -5.42 23.23 4.08
N ASP A 40 -5.33 22.05 3.49
CA ASP A 40 -6.10 21.68 2.30
C ASP A 40 -7.61 21.79 2.56
N PHE A 41 -8.05 21.40 3.77
CA PHE A 41 -9.45 21.55 4.18
C PHE A 41 -9.92 23.02 4.19
N VAL A 42 -9.11 23.92 4.76
CA VAL A 42 -9.44 25.37 4.76
C VAL A 42 -9.56 25.92 3.34
N ILE A 43 -8.64 25.53 2.44
CA ILE A 43 -8.71 25.91 1.03
C ILE A 43 -9.99 25.39 0.37
N MET A 44 -10.36 24.13 0.60
CA MET A 44 -11.58 23.54 0.01
C MET A 44 -12.85 24.25 0.48
N VAL A 45 -12.92 24.60 1.77
CA VAL A 45 -14.03 25.40 2.31
C VAL A 45 -14.05 26.79 1.67
N GLY A 46 -12.88 27.44 1.53
CA GLY A 46 -12.77 28.75 0.87
C GLY A 46 -13.20 28.72 -0.60
N ILE A 47 -12.89 27.68 -1.36
CA ILE A 47 -13.39 27.49 -2.72
C ILE A 47 -14.92 27.47 -2.74
N GLY A 48 -15.55 26.70 -1.84
CA GLY A 48 -17.02 26.63 -1.74
C GLY A 48 -17.66 27.97 -1.42
N ASP A 49 -17.08 28.71 -0.47
CA ASP A 49 -17.56 30.05 -0.07
C ASP A 49 -17.47 31.04 -1.22
N ILE A 50 -16.36 31.10 -1.95
CA ILE A 50 -16.19 32.00 -3.12
C ILE A 50 -17.25 31.71 -4.18
N ILE A 51 -17.55 30.42 -4.49
CA ILE A 51 -18.56 30.06 -5.48
C ILE A 51 -19.93 30.62 -5.07
N ILE A 52 -20.33 30.44 -3.84
CA ILE A 52 -21.64 30.90 -3.35
C ILE A 52 -21.70 32.40 -3.27
N THR A 53 -20.71 33.03 -2.63
CA THR A 53 -20.68 34.49 -2.42
C THR A 53 -20.65 35.26 -3.76
N ALA A 54 -19.76 34.88 -4.69
CA ALA A 54 -19.66 35.51 -5.99
C ALA A 54 -20.87 35.23 -6.90
N SER A 55 -21.64 34.18 -6.65
CA SER A 55 -22.85 33.89 -7.43
C SER A 55 -24.09 34.63 -6.92
N MET A 56 -24.16 34.85 -5.61
CA MET A 56 -25.35 35.43 -4.98
C MET A 56 -25.28 36.97 -4.88
N ASP A 57 -24.10 37.56 -4.87
CA ASP A 57 -23.92 39.00 -4.79
C ASP A 57 -24.11 39.63 -6.17
N LYS A 58 -25.16 40.46 -6.29
CA LYS A 58 -25.49 41.17 -7.54
C LYS A 58 -24.46 42.25 -7.94
N GLY A 59 -23.62 42.67 -6.99
CA GLY A 59 -22.54 43.65 -7.22
C GLY A 59 -21.24 43.03 -7.75
N GLN A 60 -21.14 41.70 -7.67
CA GLN A 60 -19.93 41.01 -8.10
C GLN A 60 -20.12 40.34 -9.48
N THR A 61 -19.07 40.38 -10.26
CA THR A 61 -19.03 39.70 -11.56
C THR A 61 -18.41 38.30 -11.37
N VAL A 62 -18.71 37.35 -12.28
CA VAL A 62 -18.06 36.04 -12.35
C VAL A 62 -16.52 36.15 -12.29
N LEU A 63 -15.99 37.24 -12.85
CA LEU A 63 -14.55 37.49 -12.88
C LEU A 63 -13.94 37.58 -11.47
N HIS A 64 -14.60 38.26 -10.52
CA HIS A 64 -14.13 38.32 -9.13
C HIS A 64 -14.10 36.94 -8.46
N GLY A 65 -15.09 36.07 -8.75
CA GLY A 65 -15.07 34.70 -8.30
C GLY A 65 -13.88 33.89 -8.88
N ILE A 66 -13.60 34.09 -10.17
CA ILE A 66 -12.44 33.43 -10.83
C ILE A 66 -11.12 33.95 -10.25
N GLU A 67 -10.98 35.26 -10.03
CA GLU A 67 -9.79 35.86 -9.37
C GLU A 67 -9.55 35.24 -7.98
N GLY A 68 -10.62 35.11 -7.18
CA GLY A 68 -10.56 34.47 -5.88
C GLY A 68 -10.09 33.01 -5.96
N LEU A 69 -10.67 32.21 -6.87
CA LEU A 69 -10.29 30.82 -7.07
C LEU A 69 -8.84 30.67 -7.54
N VAL A 70 -8.38 31.50 -8.47
CA VAL A 70 -7.00 31.54 -8.95
C VAL A 70 -6.04 31.96 -7.82
N THR A 71 -6.42 32.93 -7.00
CA THR A 71 -5.64 33.33 -5.84
C THR A 71 -5.45 32.18 -4.84
N LEU A 72 -6.52 31.43 -4.53
CA LEU A 72 -6.42 30.26 -3.67
C LEU A 72 -5.52 29.16 -4.28
N LEU A 73 -5.60 28.94 -5.59
CA LEU A 73 -4.73 27.99 -6.28
C LEU A 73 -3.26 28.40 -6.15
N VAL A 74 -2.94 29.68 -6.43
CA VAL A 74 -1.56 30.18 -6.33
C VAL A 74 -1.05 30.10 -4.90
N LEU A 75 -1.87 30.47 -3.91
CA LEU A 75 -1.53 30.39 -2.50
C LEU A 75 -1.23 28.94 -2.08
N GLN A 76 -2.07 28.00 -2.47
CA GLN A 76 -1.90 26.58 -2.17
C GLN A 76 -0.63 26.02 -2.82
N GLN A 77 -0.36 26.34 -4.09
CA GLN A 77 0.85 25.90 -4.78
C GLN A 77 2.11 26.50 -4.14
N LEU A 78 2.05 27.79 -3.77
CA LEU A 78 3.16 28.47 -3.10
C LEU A 78 3.48 27.82 -1.75
N ILE A 79 2.47 27.58 -0.92
CA ILE A 79 2.65 26.96 0.40
C ILE A 79 3.14 25.52 0.26
N SER A 80 2.60 24.74 -0.67
CA SER A 80 3.09 23.39 -0.97
C SER A 80 4.55 23.38 -1.39
N TYR A 81 4.96 24.31 -2.25
CA TYR A 81 6.35 24.48 -2.68
C TYR A 81 7.27 24.87 -1.52
N LEU A 82 6.85 25.81 -0.68
CA LEU A 82 7.61 26.21 0.50
C LEU A 82 7.72 25.08 1.55
N SER A 83 6.68 24.28 1.71
CA SER A 83 6.66 23.10 2.59
C SER A 83 7.67 22.02 2.14
N LEU A 84 7.93 21.90 0.84
CA LEU A 84 9.00 21.01 0.33
C LEU A 84 10.40 21.49 0.72
N LYS A 85 10.62 22.80 0.81
CA LYS A 85 11.93 23.37 1.15
C LYS A 85 12.16 23.53 2.66
N SER A 86 11.11 23.69 3.45
CA SER A 86 11.20 23.95 4.89
C SER A 86 10.44 22.92 5.69
N THR A 87 11.17 22.07 6.44
CA THR A 87 10.59 21.09 7.36
C THR A 87 9.79 21.74 8.50
N THR A 88 10.17 22.94 8.92
CA THR A 88 9.47 23.69 9.96
C THR A 88 8.12 24.20 9.46
N LEU A 89 8.09 24.78 8.25
CA LEU A 89 6.84 25.23 7.64
C LEU A 89 5.90 24.05 7.41
N ARG A 90 6.42 22.94 6.89
CA ARG A 90 5.64 21.72 6.69
C ARG A 90 4.99 21.23 7.98
N LYS A 91 5.75 21.19 9.09
CA LYS A 91 5.22 20.81 10.39
C LYS A 91 4.08 21.73 10.87
N TRP A 92 4.19 23.01 10.56
CA TRP A 92 3.21 23.99 10.97
C TRP A 92 1.94 23.96 10.11
N VAL A 93 2.07 23.79 8.80
CA VAL A 93 0.96 23.78 7.84
C VAL A 93 0.28 22.42 7.74
N GLU A 94 1.06 21.36 7.56
CA GLU A 94 0.54 20.00 7.36
C GLU A 94 0.38 19.22 8.67
N GLY A 95 1.05 19.66 9.74
CA GLY A 95 1.11 18.93 11.01
C GLY A 95 2.20 17.85 11.02
N THR A 96 2.31 17.13 12.13
CA THR A 96 3.24 16.02 12.30
C THR A 96 2.51 14.78 12.80
N PRO A 97 2.84 13.60 12.26
CA PRO A 97 2.30 12.36 12.81
C PRO A 97 2.74 12.17 14.27
N VAL A 98 1.81 11.74 15.10
CA VAL A 98 2.07 11.49 16.52
C VAL A 98 2.01 9.99 16.79
N THR A 99 3.09 9.43 17.34
CA THR A 99 3.13 8.02 17.73
C THR A 99 2.31 7.80 18.99
N LEU A 100 1.32 6.93 18.92
CA LEU A 100 0.43 6.61 20.04
C LEU A 100 0.78 5.27 20.70
N VAL A 101 1.24 4.30 19.92
CA VAL A 101 1.69 3.00 20.42
C VAL A 101 3.09 2.71 19.86
N GLN A 102 3.99 2.23 20.70
CA GLN A 102 5.33 1.80 20.33
C GLN A 102 5.65 0.48 21.04
N ASP A 103 6.04 -0.53 20.27
CA ASP A 103 6.39 -1.88 20.72
C ASP A 103 5.33 -2.51 21.66
N GLY A 104 4.06 -2.26 21.35
CA GLY A 104 2.92 -2.74 22.14
C GLY A 104 2.58 -1.90 23.36
N LYS A 105 3.31 -0.81 23.63
CA LYS A 105 3.09 0.07 24.77
C LYS A 105 2.42 1.37 24.33
N ILE A 106 1.41 1.77 25.05
CA ILE A 106 0.68 3.02 24.84
C ILE A 106 1.49 4.18 25.41
N LEU A 107 1.74 5.20 24.60
CA LEU A 107 2.44 6.43 24.98
C LEU A 107 1.43 7.46 25.54
N ARG A 108 1.16 7.41 26.83
CA ARG A 108 0.12 8.24 27.49
C ARG A 108 0.30 9.74 27.29
N GLU A 109 1.54 10.22 27.24
CA GLU A 109 1.84 11.63 27.00
C GLU A 109 1.34 12.10 25.61
N ASN A 110 1.48 11.24 24.62
CA ASN A 110 1.05 11.55 23.25
C ASN A 110 -0.48 11.47 23.10
N PHE A 111 -1.15 10.61 23.86
CA PHE A 111 -2.61 10.58 23.96
C PHE A 111 -3.14 11.91 24.49
N ALA A 112 -2.54 12.44 25.57
CA ALA A 112 -2.93 13.74 26.13
C ALA A 112 -2.72 14.90 25.13
N LYS A 113 -1.62 14.88 24.37
CA LYS A 113 -1.31 15.91 23.36
C LYS A 113 -2.27 15.92 22.17
N THR A 114 -2.77 14.75 21.78
CA THR A 114 -3.68 14.59 20.64
C THR A 114 -5.14 14.56 21.02
N HIS A 115 -5.46 14.66 22.32
CA HIS A 115 -6.83 14.47 22.86
C HIS A 115 -7.44 13.12 22.43
N PHE A 116 -6.59 12.12 22.16
CA PHE A 116 -7.00 10.79 21.77
C PHE A 116 -7.22 9.93 23.00
N ASN A 117 -8.32 9.18 23.06
CA ASN A 117 -8.65 8.35 24.21
C ASN A 117 -8.53 6.85 23.89
N TYR A 118 -8.73 5.98 24.90
CA TYR A 118 -8.65 4.53 24.73
C TYR A 118 -9.76 3.96 23.85
N ASP A 119 -10.93 4.58 23.85
CA ASP A 119 -12.06 4.13 23.03
C ASP A 119 -11.82 4.49 21.56
N ASP A 120 -11.19 5.64 21.28
CA ASP A 120 -10.75 6.01 19.94
C ASP A 120 -9.72 5.00 19.41
N LEU A 121 -8.73 4.64 20.24
CA LEU A 121 -7.75 3.62 19.87
C LEU A 121 -8.42 2.29 19.55
N ARG A 122 -9.36 1.85 20.39
CA ARG A 122 -10.11 0.61 20.15
C ARG A 122 -10.85 0.65 18.82
N GLN A 123 -11.55 1.75 18.54
CA GLN A 123 -12.29 1.91 17.28
C GLN A 123 -11.36 1.85 16.06
N GLU A 124 -10.21 2.52 16.12
CA GLU A 124 -9.25 2.49 15.02
C GLU A 124 -8.61 1.10 14.82
N LEU A 125 -8.34 0.38 15.91
CA LEU A 125 -7.88 -1.01 15.84
C LEU A 125 -8.95 -1.91 15.20
N HIS A 126 -10.22 -1.78 15.60
CA HIS A 126 -11.33 -2.55 15.05
C HIS A 126 -11.53 -2.29 13.54
N LYS A 127 -11.38 -1.05 13.07
CA LYS A 127 -11.41 -0.73 11.62
C LYS A 127 -10.36 -1.50 10.82
N GLN A 128 -9.26 -1.89 11.46
CA GLN A 128 -8.17 -2.64 10.85
C GLN A 128 -8.21 -4.15 11.19
N GLY A 129 -9.33 -4.64 11.76
CA GLY A 129 -9.52 -6.04 12.12
C GLY A 129 -8.66 -6.50 13.30
N MET A 130 -8.26 -5.57 14.17
CA MET A 130 -7.47 -5.82 15.38
C MET A 130 -8.25 -5.45 16.65
N ASP A 131 -7.83 -5.97 17.82
CA ASP A 131 -8.38 -5.58 19.11
C ASP A 131 -7.28 -5.06 20.04
N MET A 132 -7.65 -4.54 21.20
CA MET A 132 -6.72 -4.12 22.26
C MET A 132 -5.80 -5.26 22.73
N ALA A 133 -6.27 -6.51 22.66
CA ALA A 133 -5.47 -7.71 22.92
C ALA A 133 -4.30 -7.89 21.93
N ASP A 134 -4.39 -7.29 20.74
CA ASP A 134 -3.37 -7.35 19.70
C ASP A 134 -2.27 -6.28 19.84
N LEU A 135 -2.38 -5.38 20.83
CA LEU A 135 -1.35 -4.36 21.07
C LEU A 135 0.08 -4.92 21.13
N PRO A 136 0.38 -6.07 21.77
CA PRO A 136 1.73 -6.63 21.77
C PRO A 136 2.30 -6.96 20.40
N LYS A 137 1.42 -7.17 19.40
CA LYS A 137 1.79 -7.47 18.00
C LYS A 137 2.15 -6.20 17.21
N ILE A 138 1.85 -5.01 17.75
CA ILE A 138 2.07 -3.72 17.10
C ILE A 138 3.49 -3.23 17.43
N ARG A 139 4.28 -2.97 16.38
CA ARG A 139 5.55 -2.27 16.51
C ARG A 139 5.34 -0.77 16.67
N LEU A 140 4.49 -0.20 15.83
CA LEU A 140 4.26 1.23 15.80
C LEU A 140 2.82 1.52 15.36
N ALA A 141 2.14 2.38 16.12
CA ALA A 141 0.87 2.95 15.67
C ALA A 141 0.95 4.48 15.80
N ARG A 142 0.52 5.18 14.75
CA ARG A 142 0.56 6.63 14.63
C ARG A 142 -0.78 7.20 14.24
N LEU A 143 -1.05 8.38 14.78
CA LEU A 143 -2.08 9.27 14.25
C LEU A 143 -1.39 10.21 13.25
N GLU A 144 -1.71 10.06 11.97
CA GLU A 144 -1.20 10.91 10.91
C GLU A 144 -1.82 12.32 11.01
N SER A 145 -1.17 13.31 10.40
CA SER A 145 -1.65 14.71 10.46
C SER A 145 -3.02 14.92 9.80
N CYS A 146 -3.42 14.06 8.90
CA CYS A 146 -4.76 14.05 8.30
C CYS A 146 -5.82 13.32 9.14
N GLY A 147 -5.47 12.86 10.36
CA GLY A 147 -6.38 12.12 11.24
C GLY A 147 -6.51 10.63 10.93
N VAL A 148 -5.80 10.12 9.94
CA VAL A 148 -5.76 8.68 9.62
C VAL A 148 -4.86 7.97 10.63
N PHE A 149 -5.29 6.80 11.08
CA PHE A 149 -4.53 5.96 11.99
C PHE A 149 -3.76 4.89 11.23
N SER A 150 -2.44 4.89 11.34
CA SER A 150 -1.55 3.93 10.67
C SER A 150 -0.95 2.95 11.67
N ILE A 151 -0.93 1.65 11.31
CA ILE A 151 -0.37 0.58 12.14
C ILE A 151 0.73 -0.14 11.36
N ILE A 152 1.85 -0.38 12.02
CA ILE A 152 2.93 -1.25 11.56
C ILE A 152 3.02 -2.39 12.58
N LYS A 153 2.80 -3.62 12.13
CA LYS A 153 2.95 -4.83 12.95
C LYS A 153 4.42 -5.16 13.16
N LYS A 154 4.71 -5.96 14.18
CA LYS A 154 6.04 -6.55 14.33
C LYS A 154 6.26 -7.60 13.23
N PRO A 155 7.51 -7.80 12.76
CA PRO A 155 7.80 -8.75 11.68
C PRO A 155 7.27 -10.17 11.93
N GLU A 156 7.22 -10.61 13.20
CA GLU A 156 6.74 -11.94 13.58
C GLU A 156 5.22 -12.11 13.34
N PHE A 157 4.48 -11.02 13.17
CA PHE A 157 3.03 -10.98 12.95
C PHE A 157 2.63 -10.38 11.61
N GLU A 158 3.61 -10.12 10.73
CA GLU A 158 3.34 -9.77 9.34
C GLU A 158 2.95 -11.01 8.55
N THR A 159 2.04 -10.83 7.60
CA THR A 159 1.64 -11.90 6.69
C THR A 159 2.80 -12.18 5.75
N LEU A 160 3.31 -13.41 5.74
CA LEU A 160 4.33 -13.82 4.77
C LEU A 160 3.81 -13.64 3.35
N THR A 161 4.58 -13.00 2.53
CA THR A 161 4.32 -12.96 1.09
C THR A 161 4.61 -14.34 0.49
N ARG A 162 4.02 -14.62 -0.68
CA ARG A 162 4.30 -15.87 -1.40
C ARG A 162 5.79 -16.03 -1.70
N GLU A 163 6.46 -14.94 -2.05
CA GLU A 163 7.88 -14.90 -2.37
C GLU A 163 8.74 -15.25 -1.13
N GLU A 164 8.44 -14.65 0.01
CA GLU A 164 9.14 -14.95 1.28
C GLU A 164 8.94 -16.39 1.71
N LEU A 165 7.72 -16.93 1.52
CA LEU A 165 7.45 -18.34 1.79
C LEU A 165 8.25 -19.27 0.86
N GLU A 166 8.33 -18.96 -0.43
CA GLU A 166 9.12 -19.73 -1.39
C GLU A 166 10.62 -19.70 -1.05
N ILE A 167 11.16 -18.53 -0.71
CA ILE A 167 12.56 -18.36 -0.24
C ILE A 167 12.79 -19.19 1.04
N TYR A 168 11.86 -19.12 1.99
CA TYR A 168 11.95 -19.88 3.23
C TYR A 168 11.94 -21.39 2.99
N LEU A 169 11.02 -21.89 2.16
CA LEU A 169 10.94 -23.30 1.78
C LEU A 169 12.22 -23.75 1.05
N GLN A 170 12.73 -22.96 0.13
CA GLN A 170 13.97 -23.24 -0.59
C GLN A 170 15.17 -23.29 0.36
N SER A 171 15.25 -22.37 1.33
CA SER A 171 16.30 -22.39 2.35
C SER A 171 16.24 -23.63 3.23
N MET A 172 15.05 -24.15 3.52
CA MET A 172 14.88 -25.39 4.28
C MET A 172 15.32 -26.64 3.48
N HIS A 173 15.12 -26.63 2.15
CA HIS A 173 15.58 -27.72 1.28
C HIS A 173 17.11 -27.76 1.15
N THR A 174 17.73 -26.59 1.00
CA THR A 174 19.18 -26.45 0.81
C THR A 174 19.99 -26.61 2.11
N ASN A 175 19.37 -26.45 3.26
CA ASN A 175 20.04 -26.60 4.57
C ASN A 175 20.01 -28.06 5.04
N PRO A 176 21.15 -28.79 4.98
CA PRO A 176 21.22 -30.21 5.36
C PRO A 176 20.97 -30.46 6.87
N LEU A 177 20.99 -29.41 7.70
CA LEU A 177 20.71 -29.48 9.13
C LEU A 177 19.23 -29.37 9.45
N SER A 178 18.42 -28.85 8.52
CA SER A 178 16.96 -28.76 8.68
C SER A 178 16.31 -30.15 8.66
N PRO A 179 15.16 -30.36 9.32
CA PRO A 179 14.44 -31.64 9.26
C PRO A 179 14.08 -32.06 7.82
N ILE A 180 13.69 -31.08 6.99
CA ILE A 180 13.34 -31.29 5.57
C ILE A 180 14.59 -31.58 4.75
N GLY A 181 15.67 -30.81 4.92
CA GLY A 181 16.94 -31.03 4.22
C GLY A 181 17.54 -32.40 4.51
N LYS A 182 17.47 -32.91 5.75
CA LYS A 182 17.88 -34.29 6.10
C LYS A 182 17.10 -35.34 5.35
N GLN A 183 15.81 -35.14 5.16
CA GLN A 183 14.99 -36.08 4.37
C GLN A 183 15.30 -35.96 2.89
N TRP A 184 15.52 -34.75 2.39
CA TRP A 184 15.85 -34.52 0.99
C TRP A 184 17.18 -35.15 0.59
N VAL A 185 18.21 -35.02 1.41
CA VAL A 185 19.50 -35.71 1.20
C VAL A 185 19.33 -37.25 1.15
N LYS A 186 18.45 -37.81 1.97
CA LYS A 186 18.15 -39.27 1.90
C LYS A 186 17.44 -39.64 0.60
N ILE A 187 16.48 -38.84 0.15
CA ILE A 187 15.77 -39.06 -1.11
C ILE A 187 16.73 -38.97 -2.29
N GLU A 188 17.59 -37.99 -2.32
CA GLU A 188 18.59 -37.80 -3.37
C GLU A 188 19.59 -38.94 -3.45
N LYS A 189 20.02 -39.44 -2.30
CA LYS A 189 20.85 -40.64 -2.21
C LYS A 189 20.11 -41.88 -2.73
N CYS A 190 18.85 -42.08 -2.34
CA CYS A 190 18.02 -43.20 -2.83
C CYS A 190 17.82 -43.14 -4.36
N MET A 191 17.56 -41.93 -4.89
CA MET A 191 17.41 -41.71 -6.34
C MET A 191 18.70 -42.02 -7.10
N SER A 192 19.85 -41.63 -6.57
CA SER A 192 21.14 -41.94 -7.19
C SER A 192 21.45 -43.46 -7.18
N GLU A 193 21.10 -44.18 -6.11
CA GLU A 193 21.21 -45.63 -6.03
C GLU A 193 20.29 -46.35 -7.03
N ILE A 194 19.03 -45.87 -7.17
CA ILE A 194 18.07 -46.39 -8.16
C ILE A 194 18.59 -46.16 -9.58
N HIS A 195 19.12 -44.98 -9.87
CA HIS A 195 19.67 -44.66 -11.17
C HIS A 195 20.87 -45.56 -11.53
N TYR A 196 21.77 -45.78 -10.57
CA TYR A 196 22.90 -46.71 -10.72
C TYR A 196 22.45 -48.14 -11.00
N LEU A 197 21.44 -48.64 -10.25
CA LEU A 197 20.86 -49.94 -10.48
C LEU A 197 20.20 -50.06 -11.86
N ALA A 198 19.46 -49.07 -12.28
CA ALA A 198 18.82 -49.04 -13.59
C ALA A 198 19.85 -49.06 -14.75
N GLU A 199 20.95 -48.33 -14.63
CA GLU A 199 22.04 -48.40 -15.60
C GLU A 199 22.73 -49.74 -15.61
N SER A 200 22.97 -50.35 -14.45
CA SER A 200 23.60 -51.67 -14.34
C SER A 200 22.75 -52.76 -14.96
N LEU A 201 21.42 -52.70 -14.78
CA LEU A 201 20.48 -53.64 -15.40
C LEU A 201 20.46 -53.47 -16.93
N LYS A 202 20.40 -52.24 -17.42
CA LYS A 202 20.43 -51.93 -18.86
C LYS A 202 21.73 -52.45 -19.54
N LYS A 203 22.87 -52.33 -18.86
CA LYS A 203 24.14 -52.90 -19.31
C LYS A 203 24.14 -54.43 -19.30
N ARG A 204 23.50 -55.11 -18.32
CA ARG A 204 23.37 -56.56 -18.33
C ARG A 204 22.46 -57.07 -19.43
N GLU A 205 21.35 -56.38 -19.73
CA GLU A 205 20.45 -56.72 -20.82
C GLU A 205 21.17 -56.57 -22.18
N SER A 206 21.93 -55.52 -22.37
CA SER A 206 22.70 -55.33 -23.60
C SER A 206 23.79 -56.42 -23.82
N LEU A 207 24.46 -56.83 -22.74
CA LEU A 207 25.43 -57.94 -22.80
C LEU A 207 24.76 -59.30 -23.03
N ALA A 208 23.56 -59.52 -22.49
CA ALA A 208 22.80 -60.74 -22.76
C ALA A 208 22.29 -60.81 -24.21
N GLN A 209 21.91 -59.72 -24.82
CA GLN A 209 21.54 -59.65 -26.25
C GLN A 209 22.74 -59.92 -27.17
N VAL A 210 23.92 -59.33 -26.88
CA VAL A 210 25.14 -59.58 -27.64
C VAL A 210 25.57 -61.07 -27.57
N ASN A 211 25.43 -61.73 -26.42
CA ASN A 211 25.71 -63.16 -26.27
C ASN A 211 24.69 -64.06 -27.00
N GLN A 212 23.44 -63.69 -27.13
CA GLN A 212 22.45 -64.42 -27.91
C GLN A 212 22.71 -64.28 -29.41
N ASP A 213 23.07 -63.11 -29.90
CA ASP A 213 23.41 -62.91 -31.33
C ASP A 213 24.72 -63.62 -31.73
N SER A 214 25.69 -63.71 -30.82
CA SER A 214 26.93 -64.45 -31.07
C SER A 214 26.78 -65.99 -31.02
N GLY A 215 25.76 -66.48 -30.26
CA GLY A 215 25.48 -67.93 -30.19
C GLY A 215 24.74 -68.51 -31.40
N ILE A 216 24.09 -67.71 -32.23
CA ILE A 216 23.33 -68.17 -33.41
C ILE A 216 24.23 -68.40 -34.63
N ASN A 217 25.43 -67.88 -34.64
CA ASN A 217 26.36 -68.02 -35.83
C ASN A 217 27.22 -69.27 -35.83
N TYR A 218 27.21 -70.06 -34.73
CA TYR A 218 28.03 -71.31 -34.69
C TYR A 218 27.34 -72.56 -35.26
N ASN A 219 26.04 -72.47 -35.59
CA ASN A 219 25.31 -73.63 -36.11
C ASN A 219 24.95 -73.55 -37.60
N LYS A 220 25.56 -72.66 -38.39
CA LYS A 220 25.30 -72.55 -39.83
C LYS A 220 26.39 -73.08 -40.74
N ASP A 221 27.53 -73.47 -40.18
CA ASP A 221 28.69 -73.97 -40.98
C ASP A 221 28.96 -75.47 -40.86
N LEU A 222 27.95 -76.27 -40.41
CA LEU A 222 28.00 -77.75 -40.34
C LEU A 222 26.75 -78.35 -41.05
N GLN A 223 26.56 -78.07 -42.37
CA GLN A 223 25.83 -78.93 -43.30
C GLN A 223 26.43 -78.81 -44.70
#